data_3d0127d9ea702d785ec9020aae85fab5
#
_entry.id   3d0127d9ea702d785ec9020aae85fab5
#
_cell.length_a   1.000
_cell.length_b   1.000
_cell.length_c   1.000
_cell.angle_alpha   90.00
_cell.angle_beta   90.00
_cell.angle_gamma   90.00
#
_symmetry.space_group_name_H-M   'P 1'
#
loop_
_entity.id
_entity.type
_entity.pdbx_description
1 polymer ?
#
loop_
_entity_poly.entity_id
_entity_poly.type
_entity_poly.pdbx_seq_one_letter_code
_entity_poly.pdbx_strand_id
1 'polypeptide(L)' 'MKTIEEHIQKDKEILADPSTSEPMRHHIEEELHELEVYEEHHHDEIVAGDHHDPNVLELFCEMHPDEPECLVYDD' A
#
# COMPACT_ATOMS: atom_id res chain seq x y z
N MET A 1 -2.37 10.41 -6.29
CA MET A 1 -3.54 9.82 -5.62
C MET A 1 -3.61 10.32 -4.20
N LYS A 2 -4.81 10.56 -3.70
CA LYS A 2 -4.99 11.21 -2.41
C LYS A 2 -5.40 10.27 -1.29
N THR A 3 -5.96 9.11 -1.64
CA THR A 3 -6.42 8.16 -0.64
C THR A 3 -5.91 6.76 -0.96
N ILE A 4 -5.85 5.92 0.08
CA ILE A 4 -5.44 4.53 -0.08
C ILE A 4 -6.45 3.78 -0.96
N GLU A 5 -7.74 4.10 -0.85
CA GLU A 5 -8.76 3.48 -1.68
C GLU A 5 -8.55 3.76 -3.16
N GLU A 6 -8.19 4.99 -3.49
CA GLU A 6 -7.90 5.36 -4.87
C GLU A 6 -6.70 4.57 -5.41
N HIS A 7 -5.67 4.41 -4.60
CA HIS A 7 -4.48 3.66 -4.98
C HIS A 7 -4.83 2.19 -5.24
N ILE A 8 -5.60 1.58 -4.34
CA ILE A 8 -6.01 0.19 -4.50
C ILE A 8 -6.85 0.02 -5.76
N GLN A 9 -7.78 0.93 -6.01
CA GLN A 9 -8.61 0.88 -7.21
C GLN A 9 -7.77 0.99 -8.48
N LYS A 10 -6.79 1.89 -8.48
CA LYS A 10 -5.90 2.07 -9.61
C LYS A 10 -5.09 0.80 -9.89
N ASP A 11 -4.57 0.17 -8.85
CA ASP A 11 -3.82 -1.06 -8.99
C ASP A 11 -4.68 -2.18 -9.56
N LYS A 12 -5.94 -2.28 -9.13
CA LYS A 12 -6.87 -3.27 -9.67
C LYS A 12 -7.16 -3.02 -11.16
N GLU A 13 -7.27 -1.76 -11.56
CA GLU A 13 -7.48 -1.41 -12.96
C GLU A 13 -6.28 -1.82 -13.81
N ILE A 14 -5.06 -1.60 -13.30
CA ILE A 14 -3.84 -2.00 -14.01
C ILE A 14 -3.80 -3.52 -14.19
N LEU A 15 -4.16 -4.27 -13.16
CA LEU A 15 -4.19 -5.73 -13.23
C LEU A 15 -5.25 -6.25 -14.17
N ALA A 16 -6.34 -5.52 -14.34
CA ALA A 16 -7.42 -5.89 -15.26
C ALA A 16 -7.08 -5.56 -16.72
N ASP A 17 -6.06 -4.75 -16.96
CA ASP A 17 -5.67 -4.33 -18.30
C ASP A 17 -4.86 -5.44 -18.98
N PRO A 18 -5.35 -5.98 -20.11
CA PRO A 18 -4.63 -7.07 -20.78
C PRO A 18 -3.29 -6.64 -21.40
N SER A 19 -3.07 -5.33 -21.55
CA SER A 19 -1.80 -4.83 -22.11
C SER A 19 -0.71 -4.66 -21.06
N THR A 20 -1.02 -4.86 -19.77
CA THR A 20 -0.03 -4.78 -18.70
C THR A 20 0.97 -5.94 -18.82
N SER A 21 2.27 -5.61 -18.81
CA SER A 21 3.32 -6.62 -18.93
C SER A 21 3.38 -7.53 -17.69
N GLU A 22 3.97 -8.72 -17.86
CA GLU A 22 4.13 -9.66 -16.75
C GLU A 22 4.92 -9.08 -15.56
N PRO A 23 6.08 -8.46 -15.79
CA PRO A 23 6.82 -7.87 -14.68
C PRO A 23 6.04 -6.78 -13.95
N MET A 24 5.32 -5.93 -14.69
CA MET A 24 4.50 -4.89 -14.09
C MET A 24 3.35 -5.49 -13.31
N ARG A 25 2.69 -6.51 -13.87
CA ARG A 25 1.59 -7.20 -13.20
C ARG A 25 2.04 -7.77 -11.87
N HIS A 26 3.20 -8.42 -11.86
CA HIS A 26 3.74 -9.01 -10.64
C HIS A 26 4.04 -7.94 -9.60
N HIS A 27 4.65 -6.84 -10.02
CA HIS A 27 4.95 -5.71 -9.13
C HIS A 27 3.67 -5.11 -8.52
N ILE A 28 2.64 -4.93 -9.34
CA ILE A 28 1.38 -4.36 -8.87
C ILE A 28 0.64 -5.32 -7.94
N GLU A 29 0.72 -6.62 -8.20
CA GLU A 29 0.11 -7.60 -7.29
C GLU A 29 0.74 -7.55 -5.90
N GLU A 30 2.06 -7.43 -5.84
CA GLU A 30 2.75 -7.30 -4.54
C GLU A 30 2.38 -6.01 -3.84
N GLU A 31 2.35 -4.90 -4.58
CA GLU A 31 1.96 -3.61 -4.04
C GLU A 31 0.53 -3.62 -3.52
N LEU A 32 -0.37 -4.22 -4.28
CA LEU A 32 -1.77 -4.32 -3.88
C LEU A 32 -1.92 -5.12 -2.59
N HIS A 33 -1.16 -6.22 -2.48
CA HIS A 33 -1.18 -7.02 -1.25
C HIS A 33 -0.72 -6.20 -0.05
N GLU A 34 0.37 -5.44 -0.21
CA GLU A 34 0.87 -4.58 0.86
C GLU A 34 -0.14 -3.51 1.25
N LEU A 35 -0.81 -2.91 0.27
CA LEU A 35 -1.84 -1.91 0.53
C LEU A 35 -3.01 -2.52 1.29
N GLU A 36 -3.40 -3.72 0.95
CA GLU A 36 -4.50 -4.40 1.64
C GLU A 36 -4.15 -4.73 3.08
N VAL A 37 -2.90 -5.18 3.32
CA VAL A 37 -2.42 -5.45 4.67
C VAL A 37 -2.38 -4.16 5.49
N TYR A 38 -1.90 -3.08 4.90
CA TYR A 38 -1.87 -1.78 5.55
C TYR A 38 -3.29 -1.33 5.92
N GLU A 39 -4.22 -1.46 5.00
CA GLU A 39 -5.61 -1.08 5.22
C GLU A 39 -6.20 -1.87 6.40
N GLU A 40 -5.92 -3.16 6.47
CA GLU A 40 -6.41 -4.01 7.54
C GLU A 40 -5.81 -3.60 8.89
N HIS A 41 -4.50 -3.35 8.95
CA HIS A 41 -3.84 -2.97 10.19
C HIS A 41 -4.24 -1.58 10.68
N HIS A 42 -4.62 -0.70 9.76
CA HIS A 42 -5.01 0.68 10.08
C HIS A 42 -6.51 0.91 9.89
N HIS A 43 -7.29 -0.15 9.95
CA HIS A 43 -8.73 -0.08 9.74
C HIS A 43 -9.42 0.96 10.63
N ASP A 44 -9.08 0.98 11.91
CA ASP A 44 -9.69 1.91 12.86
C ASP A 44 -9.40 3.37 12.49
N GLU A 45 -8.17 3.63 12.04
CA GLU A 45 -7.77 4.97 11.62
C GLU A 45 -8.51 5.38 10.35
N ILE A 46 -8.69 4.45 9.42
CA ILE A 46 -9.41 4.70 8.17
C ILE A 46 -10.86 5.02 8.46
N VAL A 47 -11.50 4.25 9.34
CA VAL A 47 -12.89 4.48 9.73
C VAL A 47 -13.02 5.83 10.43
N ALA A 48 -11.99 6.25 11.16
CA ALA A 48 -11.98 7.54 11.84
C ALA A 48 -11.74 8.73 10.89
N GLY A 49 -11.43 8.47 9.62
CA GLY A 49 -11.27 9.51 8.62
C GLY A 49 -9.89 9.64 8.03
N ASP A 50 -8.93 8.84 8.48
CA ASP A 50 -7.56 8.88 7.97
C ASP A 50 -7.42 7.95 6.77
N HIS A 51 -7.70 8.47 5.58
CA HIS A 51 -7.65 7.72 4.33
C HIS A 51 -6.41 8.03 3.50
N HIS A 52 -5.34 8.52 4.10
CA HIS A 52 -4.16 8.91 3.34
C HIS A 52 -3.54 7.73 2.60
N ASP A 53 -2.93 8.02 1.44
CA ASP A 53 -2.24 7.02 0.63
C ASP A 53 -0.84 6.81 1.23
N PRO A 54 -0.54 5.61 1.75
CA PRO A 54 0.77 5.37 2.37
C PRO A 54 1.88 5.41 1.32
N ASN A 55 3.03 5.98 1.69
CA ASN A 55 4.17 5.99 0.80
C ASN A 55 4.93 4.64 0.89
N VAL A 56 5.97 4.50 0.06
CA VAL A 56 6.73 3.24 -0.01
C VAL A 56 7.32 2.87 1.34
N LEU A 57 7.83 3.86 2.08
CA LEU A 57 8.42 3.62 3.39
C LEU A 57 7.38 3.18 4.41
N GLU A 58 6.20 3.77 4.39
CA GLU A 58 5.12 3.36 5.28
C GLU A 58 4.71 1.91 5.03
N LEU A 59 4.61 1.52 3.76
CA LEU A 59 4.29 0.13 3.40
C LEU A 59 5.40 -0.83 3.83
N PHE A 60 6.65 -0.44 3.60
CA PHE A 60 7.79 -1.25 4.00
C PHE A 60 7.82 -1.46 5.50
N CYS A 61 7.61 -0.39 6.28
CA CYS A 61 7.62 -0.48 7.74
C CYS A 61 6.46 -1.29 8.28
N GLU A 62 5.34 -1.31 7.57
CA GLU A 62 4.20 -2.13 7.97
C GLU A 62 4.55 -3.61 7.91
N MET A 63 5.31 -4.01 6.90
CA MET A 63 5.72 -5.41 6.72
C MET A 63 6.98 -5.75 7.49
N HIS A 64 7.83 -4.75 7.78
CA HIS A 64 9.14 -4.95 8.44
C HIS A 64 9.35 -3.93 9.56
N PRO A 65 8.54 -4.00 10.64
CA PRO A 65 8.61 -2.99 11.70
C PRO A 65 9.94 -2.95 12.47
N ASP A 66 10.71 -4.02 12.41
CA ASP A 66 11.97 -4.13 13.13
C ASP A 66 13.18 -3.56 12.38
N GLU A 67 12.98 -3.12 11.13
CA GLU A 67 14.08 -2.59 10.34
C GLU A 67 14.56 -1.24 10.89
N PRO A 68 15.88 -0.97 10.82
CA PRO A 68 16.42 0.29 11.35
C PRO A 68 15.80 1.54 10.73
N GLU A 69 15.45 1.49 9.45
CA GLU A 69 14.81 2.63 8.78
C GLU A 69 13.49 2.99 9.42
N CYS A 70 12.78 2.00 9.91
CA CYS A 70 11.48 2.21 10.54
C CYS A 70 11.63 2.76 11.96
N LEU A 71 12.69 2.38 12.66
CA LEU A 71 12.95 2.84 14.01
C LEU A 71 13.36 4.31 14.04
N VAL A 72 14.03 4.77 12.99
CA VAL A 72 14.50 6.16 12.90
C VAL A 72 13.33 7.14 12.83
N TYR A 73 12.21 6.72 12.29
CA TYR A 73 11.03 7.57 12.14
C TYR A 73 10.11 7.55 13.34
N ASP A 74 10.46 6.80 14.33
CA ASP A 74 9.63 6.63 15.51
C ASP A 74 10.06 7.65 16.58
N ASP A 75 9.71 8.88 16.36
CA ASP A 75 9.99 9.97 17.29
C ASP A 75 8.88 10.17 18.26
#